data_dc2446b3523cc8cb7afa185cd11d2e1d
#
_entry.id   dc2446b3523cc8cb7afa185cd11d2e1d
#
_cell.length_a   1.000
_cell.length_b   1.000
_cell.length_c   1.000
_cell.angle_alpha   90.00
_cell.angle_beta   90.00
_cell.angle_gamma   90.00
#
_symmetry.space_group_name_H-M   'P 1'
#
loop_
_entity.id
_entity.type
_entity.pdbx_description
1 polymer ?
#
loop_
_entity_poly.entity_id
_entity_poly.type
_entity_poly.pdbx_seq_one_letter_code
_entity_poly.pdbx_strand_id
1 'polypeptide(L)'
;MAMLRRELLKMSAAFALAGFQGARAAEATEDGFCWPTDPLQALMDGNKRFSSSWREAMRNPDATLSQQLHGNRCFNAPAALIESQQPWATVLTCADSRVSPSWIFDTTPGELFVIRSAGNTAFDEAIASIEYSISVLRSPLLMVMGHSGCGAVAAALSESSLTPSLERLITPIRDQIDGSSRLDDAVRSNARGAAANLRESSDLLRQSETDGTLKLVVSYFDLSSGRVSLI
;
A
#
# COMPACT_ATOMS: atom_id res chain seq x y z
N MET A 1 8.40 62.21 35.05
CA MET A 1 8.82 60.79 35.13
C MET A 1 7.67 59.86 34.80
N ALA A 2 7.24 59.82 33.57
CA ALA A 2 6.12 58.96 33.11
C ALA A 2 6.24 58.69 31.59
N MET A 3 7.43 58.23 31.14
CA MET A 3 7.66 57.96 29.71
C MET A 3 8.69 56.84 29.50
N LEU A 4 8.55 55.72 30.19
CA LEU A 4 9.46 54.58 30.03
C LEU A 4 8.79 53.19 30.22
N ARG A 5 7.48 53.10 30.06
CA ARG A 5 6.77 51.82 30.20
C ARG A 5 6.00 51.36 28.95
N ARG A 6 6.12 52.05 27.80
CA ARG A 6 5.36 51.74 26.58
C ARG A 6 6.16 51.10 25.48
N GLU A 7 7.48 50.99 25.58
CA GLU A 7 8.34 50.44 24.50
C GLU A 7 8.83 49.03 24.77
N LEU A 8 8.57 48.43 25.94
CA LEU A 8 9.00 47.07 26.30
C LEU A 8 7.95 45.98 26.00
N LEU A 9 6.82 46.33 25.41
CA LEU A 9 5.73 45.39 25.07
C LEU A 9 5.58 45.09 23.57
N LYS A 10 6.54 45.55 22.75
CA LYS A 10 6.51 45.31 21.29
C LYS A 10 7.56 44.35 20.76
N MET A 11 8.33 43.66 21.61
CA MET A 11 9.38 42.72 21.17
C MET A 11 9.16 41.26 21.65
N SER A 12 7.94 40.81 21.90
CA SER A 12 7.67 39.43 22.33
C SER A 12 6.53 38.77 21.62
N ALA A 13 6.39 39.00 20.31
CA ALA A 13 5.37 38.31 19.49
C ALA A 13 5.86 37.91 18.12
N ALA A 14 7.12 37.46 18.01
CA ALA A 14 7.65 36.99 16.72
C ALA A 14 8.51 35.70 16.86
N PHE A 15 8.14 34.82 17.78
CA PHE A 15 8.69 33.46 17.82
C PHE A 15 7.58 32.49 18.19
N ALA A 16 7.00 31.77 17.25
CA ALA A 16 6.36 30.49 17.34
C ALA A 16 5.25 30.35 16.28
N LEU A 17 5.59 30.37 15.01
CA LEU A 17 4.78 29.78 13.94
C LEU A 17 5.69 29.15 12.89
N ALA A 18 6.67 28.36 13.32
CA ALA A 18 7.32 27.36 12.50
C ALA A 18 6.48 26.09 12.61
N GLY A 19 5.46 26.01 11.86
CA GLY A 19 4.94 25.00 11.01
C GLY A 19 4.97 23.56 11.51
N PHE A 20 4.01 23.15 12.32
CA PHE A 20 3.42 21.84 12.17
C PHE A 20 2.57 21.91 10.89
N GLN A 21 3.18 21.59 9.74
CA GLN A 21 2.39 21.17 8.56
C GLN A 21 1.86 19.78 8.90
N GLY A 22 0.79 19.72 9.67
CA GLY A 22 -0.01 18.52 9.80
C GLY A 22 -0.45 18.10 8.40
N ALA A 23 -0.26 16.83 8.06
CA ALA A 23 -0.82 16.24 6.86
C ALA A 23 -2.28 16.71 6.76
N ARG A 24 -2.64 17.40 5.68
CA ARG A 24 -4.02 17.80 5.44
C ARG A 24 -4.86 16.53 5.46
N ALA A 25 -5.85 16.48 6.32
CA ALA A 25 -6.85 15.43 6.29
C ALA A 25 -7.49 15.40 4.91
N ALA A 26 -7.70 14.20 4.35
CA ALA A 26 -8.47 14.05 3.13
C ALA A 26 -9.85 14.65 3.38
N GLU A 27 -10.30 15.54 2.49
CA GLU A 27 -11.65 16.08 2.51
C GLU A 27 -12.51 15.24 1.58
N ALA A 28 -13.79 15.01 1.95
CA ALA A 28 -14.72 14.33 1.06
C ALA A 28 -14.95 15.17 -0.19
N THR A 29 -14.96 14.52 -1.36
CA THR A 29 -15.40 15.13 -2.61
C THR A 29 -16.92 15.37 -2.58
N GLU A 30 -17.45 16.18 -3.50
CA GLU A 30 -18.91 16.40 -3.64
C GLU A 30 -19.66 15.07 -3.83
N ASP A 31 -19.02 14.08 -4.46
CA ASP A 31 -19.57 12.74 -4.69
C ASP A 31 -19.48 11.82 -3.44
N GLY A 32 -18.98 12.30 -2.32
CA GLY A 32 -18.90 11.57 -1.06
C GLY A 32 -17.74 10.57 -0.94
N PHE A 33 -16.73 10.66 -1.82
CA PHE A 33 -15.49 9.89 -1.74
C PHE A 33 -14.37 10.68 -1.05
N CYS A 34 -13.48 9.95 -0.38
CA CYS A 34 -12.34 10.50 0.32
C CYS A 34 -11.04 10.15 -0.42
N TRP A 35 -10.42 11.15 -1.03
CA TRP A 35 -9.14 10.98 -1.73
C TRP A 35 -8.00 11.66 -0.98
N PRO A 36 -6.90 10.97 -0.72
CA PRO A 36 -5.72 11.59 -0.14
C PRO A 36 -4.99 12.44 -1.20
N THR A 37 -4.38 13.53 -0.78
CA THR A 37 -3.55 14.37 -1.67
C THR A 37 -2.34 13.61 -2.22
N ASP A 38 -1.77 12.70 -1.43
CA ASP A 38 -0.69 11.80 -1.83
C ASP A 38 -1.08 10.36 -1.45
N PRO A 39 -1.53 9.54 -2.41
CA PRO A 39 -1.89 8.16 -2.19
C PRO A 39 -0.78 7.29 -1.58
N LEU A 40 0.47 7.46 -2.02
CA LEU A 40 1.58 6.69 -1.48
C LEU A 40 1.86 7.05 -0.02
N GLN A 41 1.88 8.34 0.29
CA GLN A 41 2.07 8.80 1.66
C GLN A 41 0.93 8.33 2.56
N ALA A 42 -0.30 8.33 2.07
CA ALA A 42 -1.47 7.83 2.81
C ALA A 42 -1.33 6.34 3.15
N LEU A 43 -0.91 5.49 2.19
CA LEU A 43 -0.60 4.08 2.45
C LEU A 43 0.49 3.93 3.52
N MET A 44 1.60 4.65 3.37
CA MET A 44 2.72 4.54 4.30
C MET A 44 2.36 5.03 5.71
N ASP A 45 1.55 6.07 5.83
CA ASP A 45 1.07 6.55 7.14
C ASP A 45 0.05 5.58 7.76
N GLY A 46 -0.83 4.98 6.96
CA GLY A 46 -1.69 3.89 7.38
C GLY A 46 -0.88 2.71 7.91
N ASN A 47 0.16 2.30 7.20
CA ASN A 47 1.04 1.24 7.65
C ASN A 47 1.81 1.59 8.93
N LYS A 48 2.21 2.83 9.14
CA LYS A 48 2.82 3.25 10.42
C LYS A 48 1.86 3.01 11.60
N ARG A 49 0.59 3.37 11.45
CA ARG A 49 -0.44 3.12 12.48
C ARG A 49 -0.61 1.63 12.72
N PHE A 50 -0.81 0.85 11.65
CA PHE A 50 -0.91 -0.61 11.73
C PHE A 50 0.30 -1.23 12.42
N SER A 51 1.52 -0.93 11.98
CA SER A 51 2.74 -1.52 12.55
C SER A 51 2.98 -1.14 14.02
N SER A 52 2.50 0.02 14.44
CA SER A 52 2.52 0.41 15.86
C SER A 52 1.58 -0.46 16.69
N SER A 53 0.34 -0.65 16.21
CA SER A 53 -0.65 -1.52 16.84
C SER A 53 -0.24 -2.99 16.82
N TRP A 54 0.36 -3.44 15.72
CA TRP A 54 0.90 -4.79 15.59
C TRP A 54 1.96 -5.09 16.66
N ARG A 55 2.92 -4.19 16.82
CA ARG A 55 3.97 -4.31 17.84
C ARG A 55 3.43 -4.23 19.26
N GLU A 56 2.40 -3.42 19.49
CA GLU A 56 1.74 -3.36 20.80
C GLU A 56 1.02 -4.67 21.12
N ALA A 57 0.26 -5.24 20.18
CA ALA A 57 -0.39 -6.53 20.34
C ALA A 57 0.60 -7.68 20.57
N MET A 58 1.79 -7.62 19.98
CA MET A 58 2.86 -8.60 20.25
C MET A 58 3.41 -8.50 21.68
N ARG A 59 3.44 -7.31 22.27
CA ARG A 59 3.92 -7.08 23.65
C ARG A 59 2.85 -7.31 24.70
N ASN A 60 1.60 -7.02 24.32
CA ASN A 60 0.44 -7.12 25.20
C ASN A 60 -0.65 -7.96 24.48
N PRO A 61 -0.75 -9.27 24.78
CA PRO A 61 -1.74 -10.16 24.16
C PRO A 61 -3.20 -9.73 24.38
N ASP A 62 -3.48 -8.93 25.42
CA ASP A 62 -4.82 -8.40 25.69
C ASP A 62 -5.17 -7.18 24.83
N ALA A 63 -4.21 -6.60 24.11
CA ALA A 63 -4.46 -5.52 23.16
C ALA A 63 -5.13 -6.04 21.92
N THR A 64 -6.28 -5.48 21.56
CA THR A 64 -7.01 -5.82 20.32
C THR A 64 -6.62 -4.87 19.20
N LEU A 65 -6.16 -5.43 18.07
CA LEU A 65 -5.82 -4.67 16.86
C LEU A 65 -6.98 -3.77 16.37
N SER A 66 -8.21 -4.25 16.49
CA SER A 66 -9.40 -3.56 15.97
C SER A 66 -9.72 -2.20 16.60
N GLN A 67 -9.22 -1.91 17.78
CA GLN A 67 -9.53 -0.67 18.51
C GLN A 67 -8.58 0.50 18.18
N GLN A 68 -7.47 0.24 17.51
CA GLN A 68 -6.41 1.22 17.30
C GLN A 68 -6.32 1.77 15.86
N LEU A 69 -7.00 1.10 14.91
CA LEU A 69 -6.86 1.41 13.48
C LEU A 69 -7.79 2.52 12.98
N HIS A 70 -8.76 2.95 13.77
CA HIS A 70 -9.76 3.94 13.34
C HIS A 70 -9.42 5.32 13.93
N GLY A 71 -8.60 6.08 13.21
CA GLY A 71 -8.37 7.50 13.51
C GLY A 71 -9.45 8.43 12.92
N ASN A 72 -9.41 9.71 13.27
CA ASN A 72 -10.23 10.75 12.64
C ASN A 72 -9.82 10.92 11.17
N ARG A 73 -10.43 10.15 10.28
CA ARG A 73 -10.23 10.24 8.84
C ARG A 73 -11.55 10.45 8.13
N CYS A 74 -11.48 11.02 6.96
CA CYS A 74 -12.58 11.01 6.03
C CYS A 74 -12.95 9.55 5.68
N PHE A 75 -14.22 9.24 5.63
CA PHE A 75 -14.75 7.94 5.22
C PHE A 75 -15.63 8.11 3.99
N ASN A 76 -15.52 7.17 3.05
CA ASN A 76 -16.42 7.13 1.92
C ASN A 76 -17.86 6.99 2.41
N ALA A 77 -18.76 7.82 1.88
CA ALA A 77 -20.17 7.75 2.25
C ALA A 77 -20.78 6.42 1.79
N PRO A 78 -21.53 5.69 2.65
CA PRO A 78 -22.16 4.42 2.24
C PRO A 78 -23.04 4.55 1.00
N ALA A 79 -23.75 5.66 0.84
CA ALA A 79 -24.55 5.93 -0.33
C ALA A 79 -23.71 6.01 -1.63
N ALA A 80 -22.56 6.66 -1.57
CA ALA A 80 -21.64 6.73 -2.71
C ALA A 80 -21.08 5.34 -3.07
N LEU A 81 -20.76 4.50 -2.08
CA LEU A 81 -20.26 3.14 -2.29
C LEU A 81 -21.27 2.19 -2.92
N ILE A 82 -22.57 2.46 -2.78
CA ILE A 82 -23.63 1.68 -3.44
C ILE A 82 -23.65 1.98 -4.94
N GLU A 83 -23.43 3.24 -5.32
CA GLU A 83 -23.56 3.70 -6.70
C GLU A 83 -22.28 3.45 -7.52
N SER A 84 -21.08 3.56 -6.89
CA SER A 84 -19.81 3.45 -7.60
C SER A 84 -18.64 3.12 -6.68
N GLN A 85 -17.42 2.98 -7.26
CA GLN A 85 -16.17 2.85 -6.54
C GLN A 85 -15.13 3.82 -7.14
N GLN A 86 -14.35 4.44 -6.26
CA GLN A 86 -13.26 5.35 -6.66
C GLN A 86 -12.00 5.06 -5.82
N PRO A 87 -11.35 3.91 -6.03
CA PRO A 87 -10.15 3.54 -5.30
C PRO A 87 -8.99 4.47 -5.68
N TRP A 88 -8.33 5.04 -4.68
CA TRP A 88 -7.17 5.90 -4.90
C TRP A 88 -5.85 5.13 -4.96
N ALA A 89 -5.85 3.83 -4.69
CA ALA A 89 -4.70 2.95 -4.90
C ALA A 89 -5.13 1.54 -5.29
N THR A 90 -4.31 0.92 -6.14
CA THR A 90 -4.39 -0.49 -6.53
C THR A 90 -3.25 -1.25 -5.87
N VAL A 91 -3.52 -2.40 -5.28
CA VAL A 91 -2.51 -3.24 -4.63
C VAL A 91 -2.56 -4.65 -5.19
N LEU A 92 -1.47 -5.07 -5.86
CA LEU A 92 -1.22 -6.47 -6.21
C LEU A 92 -0.40 -7.11 -5.09
N THR A 93 -0.93 -8.15 -4.44
CA THR A 93 -0.24 -8.82 -3.34
C THR A 93 -0.57 -10.30 -3.24
N CYS A 94 0.08 -10.98 -2.29
CA CYS A 94 -0.16 -12.40 -2.05
C CYS A 94 -1.56 -12.68 -1.48
N ALA A 95 -2.12 -13.83 -1.88
CA ALA A 95 -3.34 -14.38 -1.30
C ALA A 95 -3.17 -14.94 0.13
N ASP A 96 -1.98 -14.88 0.71
CA ASP A 96 -1.67 -15.33 2.07
C ASP A 96 -2.65 -14.70 3.09
N SER A 97 -3.26 -15.54 3.92
CA SER A 97 -4.31 -15.11 4.87
C SER A 97 -3.83 -14.08 5.90
N ARG A 98 -2.52 -14.01 6.14
CA ARG A 98 -1.89 -13.04 7.05
C ARG A 98 -1.67 -11.67 6.41
N VAL A 99 -1.86 -11.56 5.08
CA VAL A 99 -1.61 -10.35 4.30
C VAL A 99 -2.95 -9.77 3.86
N SER A 100 -3.45 -8.81 4.61
CA SER A 100 -4.69 -8.11 4.30
C SER A 100 -4.38 -6.61 4.03
N PRO A 101 -4.38 -6.15 2.78
CA PRO A 101 -4.02 -4.77 2.46
C PRO A 101 -4.82 -3.72 3.22
N SER A 102 -6.13 -3.89 3.36
CA SER A 102 -6.97 -2.94 4.09
C SER A 102 -6.56 -2.80 5.56
N TRP A 103 -6.14 -3.88 6.20
CA TRP A 103 -5.60 -3.83 7.56
C TRP A 103 -4.20 -3.24 7.60
N ILE A 104 -3.30 -3.71 6.71
CA ILE A 104 -1.90 -3.29 6.64
C ILE A 104 -1.77 -1.79 6.40
N PHE A 105 -2.67 -1.22 5.60
CA PHE A 105 -2.66 0.20 5.25
C PHE A 105 -3.72 1.02 5.99
N ASP A 106 -4.43 0.40 6.97
CA ASP A 106 -5.46 1.07 7.75
C ASP A 106 -6.44 1.83 6.84
N THR A 107 -7.02 1.11 5.88
CA THR A 107 -7.96 1.65 4.89
C THR A 107 -9.37 1.11 5.08
N THR A 108 -10.35 1.84 4.56
CA THR A 108 -11.78 1.54 4.64
C THR A 108 -12.33 1.06 3.29
N PRO A 109 -13.57 0.53 3.24
CA PRO A 109 -14.17 0.12 1.97
C PRO A 109 -14.15 1.24 0.92
N GLY A 110 -13.84 0.87 -0.33
CA GLY A 110 -13.79 1.78 -1.48
C GLY A 110 -12.45 2.50 -1.69
N GLU A 111 -11.53 2.47 -0.72
CA GLU A 111 -10.25 3.16 -0.81
C GLU A 111 -9.21 2.40 -1.66
N LEU A 112 -9.22 1.07 -1.62
CA LEU A 112 -8.28 0.23 -2.36
C LEU A 112 -8.97 -0.67 -3.38
N PHE A 113 -8.34 -0.84 -4.53
CA PHE A 113 -8.61 -1.93 -5.47
C PHE A 113 -7.54 -3.01 -5.26
N VAL A 114 -7.95 -4.21 -4.82
CA VAL A 114 -7.01 -5.24 -4.37
C VAL A 114 -7.06 -6.46 -5.28
N ILE A 115 -5.92 -6.81 -5.87
CA ILE A 115 -5.71 -8.03 -6.64
C ILE A 115 -4.82 -8.98 -5.81
N ARG A 116 -5.22 -10.24 -5.68
CA ARG A 116 -4.51 -11.22 -4.88
C ARG A 116 -4.30 -12.53 -5.62
N SER A 117 -3.05 -12.97 -5.66
CA SER A 117 -2.64 -14.27 -6.16
C SER A 117 -1.58 -14.85 -5.25
N ALA A 118 -1.40 -16.18 -5.19
CA ALA A 118 -0.29 -16.74 -4.42
C ALA A 118 1.04 -16.23 -4.99
N GLY A 119 1.89 -15.65 -4.12
CA GLY A 119 3.17 -15.05 -4.52
C GLY A 119 3.06 -13.73 -5.30
N ASN A 120 1.95 -13.01 -5.22
CA ASN A 120 1.70 -11.74 -5.96
C ASN A 120 1.98 -11.86 -7.47
N THR A 121 1.69 -13.03 -8.06
CA THR A 121 1.93 -13.30 -9.48
C THR A 121 0.99 -12.47 -10.36
N ALA A 122 1.56 -11.79 -11.36
CA ALA A 122 0.84 -10.99 -12.35
C ALA A 122 0.54 -11.86 -13.57
N PHE A 123 -0.55 -12.62 -13.54
CA PHE A 123 -1.09 -13.37 -14.69
C PHE A 123 -2.15 -12.54 -15.43
N ASP A 124 -2.61 -13.04 -16.58
CA ASP A 124 -3.45 -12.27 -17.52
C ASP A 124 -4.68 -11.61 -16.87
N GLU A 125 -5.41 -12.32 -16.00
CA GLU A 125 -6.58 -11.77 -15.31
C GLU A 125 -6.20 -10.71 -14.26
N ALA A 126 -5.01 -10.83 -13.65
CA ALA A 126 -4.49 -9.81 -12.74
C ALA A 126 -4.09 -8.56 -13.53
N ILE A 127 -3.43 -8.72 -14.69
CA ILE A 127 -3.07 -7.62 -15.59
C ILE A 127 -4.34 -6.89 -16.05
N ALA A 128 -5.33 -7.62 -16.57
CA ALA A 128 -6.60 -7.05 -17.02
C ALA A 128 -7.34 -6.29 -15.90
N SER A 129 -7.31 -6.83 -14.67
CA SER A 129 -7.92 -6.17 -13.49
C SER A 129 -7.17 -4.88 -13.12
N ILE A 130 -5.85 -4.87 -13.24
CA ILE A 130 -5.03 -3.67 -13.02
C ILE A 130 -5.32 -2.62 -14.09
N GLU A 131 -5.37 -3.01 -15.37
CA GLU A 131 -5.73 -2.12 -16.47
C GLU A 131 -7.12 -1.49 -16.27
N TYR A 132 -8.10 -2.29 -15.82
CA TYR A 132 -9.42 -1.78 -15.46
C TYR A 132 -9.34 -0.72 -14.35
N SER A 133 -8.58 -0.99 -13.30
CA SER A 133 -8.45 -0.04 -12.19
C SER A 133 -7.81 1.29 -12.62
N ILE A 134 -6.88 1.25 -13.56
CA ILE A 134 -6.17 2.44 -14.06
C ILE A 134 -6.99 3.18 -15.11
N SER A 135 -7.51 2.47 -16.11
CA SER A 135 -8.18 3.09 -17.25
C SER A 135 -9.62 3.51 -16.95
N VAL A 136 -10.36 2.72 -16.19
CA VAL A 136 -11.79 2.94 -15.88
C VAL A 136 -11.96 3.63 -14.55
N LEU A 137 -11.32 3.13 -13.48
CA LEU A 137 -11.46 3.69 -12.14
C LEU A 137 -10.48 4.83 -11.83
N ARG A 138 -9.51 5.09 -12.71
CA ARG A 138 -8.53 6.19 -12.61
C ARG A 138 -7.65 6.12 -11.36
N SER A 139 -7.39 4.92 -10.83
CA SER A 139 -6.49 4.73 -9.68
C SER A 139 -5.07 5.22 -10.00
N PRO A 140 -4.54 6.24 -9.31
CA PRO A 140 -3.27 6.87 -9.67
C PRO A 140 -2.04 6.16 -9.09
N LEU A 141 -2.23 5.15 -8.25
CA LEU A 141 -1.14 4.41 -7.61
C LEU A 141 -1.34 2.91 -7.79
N LEU A 142 -0.31 2.23 -8.27
CA LEU A 142 -0.21 0.77 -8.27
C LEU A 142 0.95 0.36 -7.35
N MET A 143 0.67 -0.45 -6.34
CA MET A 143 1.67 -1.04 -5.46
C MET A 143 1.73 -2.55 -5.68
N VAL A 144 2.92 -3.07 -6.01
CA VAL A 144 3.21 -4.51 -5.99
C VAL A 144 3.87 -4.85 -4.66
N MET A 145 3.22 -5.69 -3.85
CA MET A 145 3.68 -5.96 -2.49
C MET A 145 3.97 -7.45 -2.27
N GLY A 146 5.26 -7.78 -2.08
CA GLY A 146 5.70 -9.06 -1.53
C GLY A 146 5.65 -9.05 0.00
N HIS A 147 5.81 -10.24 0.63
CA HIS A 147 5.81 -10.34 2.09
C HIS A 147 6.77 -11.43 2.61
N SER A 148 7.28 -11.26 3.81
CA SER A 148 8.14 -12.24 4.47
C SER A 148 7.46 -13.59 4.63
N GLY A 149 8.21 -14.67 4.50
CA GLY A 149 7.70 -16.03 4.68
C GLY A 149 6.62 -16.44 3.66
N CYS A 150 6.71 -15.97 2.42
CA CYS A 150 5.77 -16.29 1.34
C CYS A 150 5.91 -17.77 0.93
N GLY A 151 4.83 -18.56 1.13
CA GLY A 151 4.81 -19.99 0.81
C GLY A 151 4.97 -20.29 -0.68
N ALA A 152 4.43 -19.45 -1.57
CA ALA A 152 4.58 -19.64 -3.01
C ALA A 152 6.03 -19.40 -3.48
N VAL A 153 6.72 -18.40 -2.92
CA VAL A 153 8.15 -18.18 -3.21
C VAL A 153 9.00 -19.30 -2.61
N ALA A 154 8.67 -19.77 -1.40
CA ALA A 154 9.34 -20.93 -0.82
C ALA A 154 9.16 -22.19 -1.69
N ALA A 155 7.98 -22.41 -2.27
CA ALA A 155 7.74 -23.50 -3.20
C ALA A 155 8.54 -23.34 -4.52
N ALA A 156 8.72 -22.10 -4.98
CA ALA A 156 9.55 -21.82 -6.16
C ALA A 156 11.04 -22.13 -5.94
N LEU A 157 11.52 -21.96 -4.70
CA LEU A 157 12.90 -22.29 -4.30
C LEU A 157 13.10 -23.82 -4.06
N SER A 158 12.01 -24.60 -3.96
CA SER A 158 12.08 -26.02 -3.71
C SER A 158 12.06 -26.82 -5.02
N GLU A 159 12.65 -28.02 -4.99
CA GLU A 159 12.60 -28.99 -6.08
C GLU A 159 11.39 -29.95 -5.96
N SER A 160 10.41 -29.63 -5.13
CA SER A 160 9.25 -30.48 -4.88
C SER A 160 8.38 -30.61 -6.13
N SER A 161 7.86 -31.80 -6.37
CA SER A 161 6.87 -32.06 -7.42
C SER A 161 5.56 -31.31 -7.12
N LEU A 162 5.08 -30.55 -8.09
CA LEU A 162 3.85 -29.75 -7.98
C LEU A 162 2.77 -30.31 -8.91
N THR A 163 1.52 -30.01 -8.61
CA THR A 163 0.42 -30.26 -9.55
C THR A 163 0.55 -29.36 -10.78
N PRO A 164 -0.01 -29.73 -11.96
CA PRO A 164 0.08 -28.88 -13.17
C PRO A 164 -0.44 -27.45 -12.96
N SER A 165 -1.42 -27.26 -12.10
CA SER A 165 -1.96 -25.90 -11.78
C SER A 165 -1.01 -25.11 -10.89
N LEU A 166 -0.41 -25.76 -9.90
CA LEU A 166 0.62 -25.12 -9.06
C LEU A 166 1.87 -24.81 -9.88
N GLU A 167 2.27 -25.69 -10.79
CA GLU A 167 3.42 -25.46 -11.67
C GLU A 167 3.23 -24.20 -12.52
N ARG A 168 2.05 -24.00 -13.13
CA ARG A 168 1.75 -22.75 -13.87
C ARG A 168 1.82 -21.50 -13.01
N LEU A 169 1.44 -21.59 -11.72
CA LEU A 169 1.52 -20.49 -10.78
C LEU A 169 2.96 -20.19 -10.35
N ILE A 170 3.76 -21.22 -10.12
CA ILE A 170 5.11 -21.13 -9.53
C ILE A 170 6.18 -20.84 -10.58
N THR A 171 6.01 -21.29 -11.83
CA THR A 171 6.99 -21.06 -12.90
C THR A 171 7.34 -19.58 -13.07
N PRO A 172 6.38 -18.63 -13.20
CA PRO A 172 6.73 -17.22 -13.29
C PRO A 172 7.50 -16.68 -12.08
N ILE A 173 7.28 -17.26 -10.90
CA ILE A 173 8.04 -16.89 -9.69
C ILE A 173 9.49 -17.38 -9.81
N ARG A 174 9.71 -18.62 -10.26
CA ARG A 174 11.06 -19.16 -10.50
C ARG A 174 11.85 -18.32 -11.49
N ASP A 175 11.20 -17.86 -12.56
CA ASP A 175 11.83 -17.06 -13.59
C ASP A 175 12.28 -15.68 -13.08
N GLN A 176 11.69 -15.19 -11.98
CA GLN A 176 11.94 -13.88 -11.41
C GLN A 176 12.88 -13.89 -10.19
N ILE A 177 13.12 -15.07 -9.60
CA ILE A 177 14.09 -15.19 -8.50
C ILE A 177 15.47 -15.46 -9.08
N ASP A 178 16.41 -14.58 -8.82
CA ASP A 178 17.77 -14.52 -9.40
C ASP A 178 18.79 -15.48 -8.75
N GLY A 179 18.40 -16.72 -8.50
CA GLY A 179 19.26 -17.73 -7.86
C GLY A 179 19.54 -17.45 -6.37
N SER A 180 18.83 -16.52 -5.74
CA SER A 180 18.93 -16.25 -4.32
C SER A 180 18.54 -17.49 -3.51
N SER A 181 19.41 -17.88 -2.56
CA SER A 181 19.13 -18.97 -1.63
C SER A 181 18.32 -18.54 -0.40
N ARG A 182 18.17 -17.23 -0.18
CA ARG A 182 17.45 -16.66 0.96
C ARG A 182 16.03 -16.30 0.55
N LEU A 183 15.05 -16.80 1.31
CA LEU A 183 13.64 -16.58 1.01
C LEU A 183 13.26 -15.09 0.91
N ASP A 184 13.76 -14.26 1.82
CA ASP A 184 13.44 -12.81 1.81
C ASP A 184 13.98 -12.09 0.58
N ASP A 185 15.17 -12.46 0.11
CA ASP A 185 15.75 -11.88 -1.10
C ASP A 185 14.97 -12.36 -2.34
N ALA A 186 14.60 -13.63 -2.39
CA ALA A 186 13.75 -14.19 -3.44
C ALA A 186 12.37 -13.52 -3.48
N VAL A 187 11.74 -13.24 -2.33
CA VAL A 187 10.48 -12.49 -2.28
C VAL A 187 10.63 -11.09 -2.85
N ARG A 188 11.70 -10.38 -2.52
CA ARG A 188 11.96 -9.04 -3.04
C ARG A 188 12.22 -9.07 -4.55
N SER A 189 13.00 -10.05 -5.03
CA SER A 189 13.23 -10.27 -6.45
C SER A 189 11.94 -10.56 -7.20
N ASN A 190 11.12 -11.48 -6.69
CA ASN A 190 9.81 -11.80 -7.24
C ASN A 190 8.87 -10.57 -7.31
N ALA A 191 8.83 -9.75 -6.27
CA ALA A 191 7.99 -8.55 -6.29
C ALA A 191 8.45 -7.53 -7.34
N ARG A 192 9.76 -7.34 -7.52
CA ARG A 192 10.33 -6.51 -8.59
C ARG A 192 10.07 -7.12 -9.98
N GLY A 193 10.24 -8.44 -10.10
CA GLY A 193 9.97 -9.16 -11.34
C GLY A 193 8.50 -9.07 -11.76
N ALA A 194 7.57 -9.20 -10.81
CA ALA A 194 6.14 -9.01 -11.09
C ALA A 194 5.83 -7.59 -11.59
N ALA A 195 6.46 -6.56 -11.01
CA ALA A 195 6.32 -5.19 -11.48
C ALA A 195 6.94 -4.97 -12.87
N ALA A 196 8.06 -5.62 -13.18
CA ALA A 196 8.66 -5.61 -14.52
C ALA A 196 7.75 -6.29 -15.55
N ASN A 197 7.23 -7.48 -15.22
CA ASN A 197 6.29 -8.20 -16.07
C ASN A 197 5.02 -7.39 -16.37
N LEU A 198 4.47 -6.68 -15.40
CA LEU A 198 3.34 -5.78 -15.60
C LEU A 198 3.65 -4.71 -16.66
N ARG A 199 4.83 -4.10 -16.60
CA ARG A 199 5.27 -3.12 -17.60
C ARG A 199 5.47 -3.74 -18.97
N GLU A 200 6.04 -4.94 -19.03
CA GLU A 200 6.26 -5.64 -20.31
C GLU A 200 4.96 -6.07 -20.97
N SER A 201 4.00 -6.49 -20.19
CA SER A 201 2.73 -7.05 -20.66
C SER A 201 1.65 -6.02 -20.96
N SER A 202 1.79 -4.76 -20.47
CA SER A 202 0.76 -3.74 -20.62
C SER A 202 1.31 -2.42 -21.17
N ASP A 203 0.95 -2.09 -22.40
CA ASP A 203 1.23 -0.79 -23.03
C ASP A 203 0.52 0.34 -22.26
N LEU A 204 -0.68 0.07 -21.75
CA LEU A 204 -1.47 1.03 -20.98
C LEU A 204 -0.75 1.44 -19.69
N LEU A 205 -0.16 0.48 -18.97
CA LEU A 205 0.61 0.79 -17.77
C LEU A 205 1.82 1.67 -18.09
N ARG A 206 2.61 1.27 -19.11
CA ARG A 206 3.78 2.04 -19.52
C ARG A 206 3.42 3.47 -19.92
N GLN A 207 2.35 3.62 -20.70
CA GLN A 207 1.88 4.94 -21.12
C GLN A 207 1.44 5.78 -19.93
N SER A 208 0.65 5.19 -19.00
CA SER A 208 0.17 5.90 -17.81
C SER A 208 1.31 6.34 -16.87
N GLU A 209 2.37 5.52 -16.72
CA GLU A 209 3.59 5.95 -16.00
C GLU A 209 4.30 7.09 -16.73
N THR A 210 4.42 7.01 -18.07
CA THR A 210 5.07 8.05 -18.90
C THR A 210 4.31 9.39 -18.84
N ASP A 211 3.00 9.33 -18.86
CA ASP A 211 2.12 10.51 -18.78
C ASP A 211 2.02 11.07 -17.35
N GLY A 212 2.60 10.40 -16.36
CA GLY A 212 2.56 10.80 -14.96
C GLY A 212 1.19 10.62 -14.30
N THR A 213 0.26 9.88 -14.92
CA THR A 213 -1.08 9.60 -14.38
C THR A 213 -1.09 8.37 -13.47
N LEU A 214 -0.06 7.53 -13.56
CA LEU A 214 0.15 6.36 -12.72
C LEU A 214 1.53 6.40 -12.07
N LYS A 215 1.59 6.10 -10.77
CA LYS A 215 2.82 5.79 -10.06
C LYS A 215 2.83 4.30 -9.72
N LEU A 216 3.81 3.54 -10.24
CA LEU A 216 4.02 2.15 -9.85
C LEU A 216 5.15 2.07 -8.82
N VAL A 217 4.90 1.40 -7.69
CA VAL A 217 5.90 1.18 -6.63
C VAL A 217 5.95 -0.30 -6.24
N VAL A 218 7.12 -0.73 -5.81
CA VAL A 218 7.33 -2.09 -5.28
C VAL A 218 7.62 -2.02 -3.80
N SER A 219 7.01 -2.92 -3.05
CA SER A 219 7.13 -2.92 -1.59
C SER A 219 7.25 -4.33 -1.01
N TYR A 220 7.71 -4.39 0.22
CA TYR A 220 7.89 -5.59 1.00
C TYR A 220 7.24 -5.40 2.38
N PHE A 221 6.33 -6.32 2.72
CA PHE A 221 5.67 -6.38 4.01
C PHE A 221 6.36 -7.41 4.92
N ASP A 222 6.86 -6.97 6.05
CA ASP A 222 7.45 -7.82 7.06
C ASP A 222 6.41 -8.20 8.13
N LEU A 223 6.04 -9.48 8.16
CA LEU A 223 5.08 -10.05 9.11
C LEU A 223 5.53 -9.89 10.57
N SER A 224 6.85 -9.91 10.83
CA SER A 224 7.35 -9.83 12.20
C SER A 224 7.15 -8.47 12.83
N SER A 225 7.24 -7.41 12.05
CA SER A 225 7.14 -6.02 12.52
C SER A 225 5.85 -5.32 12.11
N GLY A 226 5.08 -5.90 11.19
CA GLY A 226 3.92 -5.26 10.57
C GLY A 226 4.27 -4.09 9.65
N ARG A 227 5.55 -3.93 9.26
CA ARG A 227 6.03 -2.81 8.46
C ARG A 227 6.06 -3.11 6.98
N VAL A 228 5.67 -2.12 6.19
CA VAL A 228 5.90 -2.07 4.74
C VAL A 228 7.09 -1.16 4.45
N SER A 229 7.97 -1.59 3.58
CA SER A 229 9.09 -0.80 3.05
C SER A 229 9.06 -0.80 1.53
N LEU A 230 9.35 0.33 0.90
CA LEU A 230 9.60 0.38 -0.54
C LEU A 230 10.94 -0.29 -0.86
N ILE A 231 11.03 -0.96 -2.01
CA ILE A 231 12.20 -1.74 -2.43
C ILE A 231 12.57 -1.50 -3.90
#